data_477e39a7cb8e679783747fb19256f58c
#
_entry.id   477e39a7cb8e679783747fb19256f58c
#
_cell.length_a   1.000
_cell.length_b   1.000
_cell.length_c   1.000
_cell.angle_alpha   90.00
_cell.angle_beta   90.00
_cell.angle_gamma   90.00
#
_symmetry.space_group_name_H-M   'P 1'
#
loop_
_entity.id
_entity.type
_entity.pdbx_description
1 polymer ?
#
loop_
_entity_poly.entity_id
_entity_poly.type
_entity_poly.pdbx_seq_one_letter_code
_entity_poly.pdbx_strand_id
1 'polypeptide(L)'
;MVKTRDVIDQLLELDRYIDLVIPRGGNELVRYVKDHTKIPVLGHADGLCSVYLHADADKDLAVKVVVDSKCDYPAACNAAETLLVHESVLTTVLPAVATALFAKGVSLRCDELAKAALKKALPPTSAALVQDSTEEDYNTEFLDLIMAVKTVPTVSHTNGEAPASQTSGEDASLDLAIAHINSHGSKHTDCIVTSDSAAAEKFMSSVDAAGVYWNASTRFADGMRYGFGTEVGISTNKIHSRGPVGLEGLTIYKYKIRGHGQTAGEYGDSAGKRKYKHEKLAV
;
A
#
# COMPACT_ATOMS: atom_id res chain seq x y z
N MET A 1 -17.83 2.06 29.43
CA MET A 1 -16.78 1.18 28.87
C MET A 1 -17.30 -0.25 28.87
N VAL A 2 -17.39 -0.89 27.72
CA VAL A 2 -17.86 -2.26 27.56
C VAL A 2 -16.70 -3.20 27.86
N LYS A 3 -16.92 -4.25 28.66
CA LYS A 3 -15.85 -5.15 29.14
C LYS A 3 -15.77 -6.49 28.38
N THR A 4 -16.77 -6.81 27.57
CA THR A 4 -16.84 -8.11 26.86
C THR A 4 -17.16 -7.91 25.37
N ARG A 5 -16.83 -8.91 24.55
CA ARG A 5 -17.11 -8.89 23.11
C ARG A 5 -18.59 -9.12 22.78
N ASP A 6 -19.38 -9.65 23.71
CA ASP A 6 -20.78 -10.02 23.51
C ASP A 6 -21.73 -8.86 23.21
N VAL A 7 -21.25 -7.62 23.43
CA VAL A 7 -22.02 -6.40 23.15
C VAL A 7 -21.57 -5.69 21.87
N ILE A 8 -20.60 -6.24 21.13
CA ILE A 8 -20.11 -5.61 19.90
C ILE A 8 -21.26 -5.47 18.89
N ASP A 9 -22.06 -6.51 18.71
CA ASP A 9 -23.18 -6.50 17.76
C ASP A 9 -24.19 -5.40 18.06
N GLN A 10 -24.52 -5.23 19.36
CA GLN A 10 -25.42 -4.16 19.80
C GLN A 10 -24.83 -2.76 19.53
N LEU A 11 -23.51 -2.58 19.66
CA LEU A 11 -22.85 -1.32 19.33
C LEU A 11 -22.83 -1.05 17.83
N LEU A 12 -22.66 -2.10 17.02
CA LEU A 12 -22.61 -1.99 15.56
C LEU A 12 -23.96 -1.63 14.92
N GLU A 13 -25.07 -1.81 15.65
CA GLU A 13 -26.41 -1.41 15.26
C GLU A 13 -26.75 0.06 15.59
N LEU A 14 -25.90 0.74 16.36
CA LEU A 14 -26.17 2.10 16.85
C LEU A 14 -25.78 3.19 15.85
N ASP A 15 -26.12 3.04 14.58
CA ASP A 15 -25.79 3.97 13.49
C ASP A 15 -26.36 5.39 13.67
N ARG A 16 -27.39 5.55 14.53
CA ARG A 16 -27.96 6.84 14.90
C ARG A 16 -27.14 7.62 15.94
N TYR A 17 -26.21 6.95 16.63
CA TYR A 17 -25.48 7.50 17.77
C TYR A 17 -23.96 7.44 17.58
N ILE A 18 -23.49 6.60 16.67
CA ILE A 18 -22.07 6.38 16.37
C ILE A 18 -21.80 6.74 14.90
N ASP A 19 -20.95 7.72 14.68
CA ASP A 19 -20.63 8.21 13.34
C ASP A 19 -19.43 7.48 12.71
N LEU A 20 -18.56 6.88 13.52
CA LEU A 20 -17.34 6.19 13.05
C LEU A 20 -16.95 5.09 14.01
N VAL A 21 -16.63 3.91 13.49
CA VAL A 21 -16.03 2.79 14.23
C VAL A 21 -14.57 2.63 13.82
N ILE A 22 -13.70 2.51 14.82
CA ILE A 22 -12.26 2.25 14.62
C ILE A 22 -11.92 0.93 15.33
N PRO A 23 -11.99 -0.21 14.65
CA PRO A 23 -11.67 -1.50 15.26
C PRO A 23 -10.17 -1.61 15.53
N ARG A 24 -9.84 -2.17 16.70
CA ARG A 24 -8.48 -2.52 17.09
C ARG A 24 -8.43 -3.99 17.47
N GLY A 25 -7.70 -4.79 16.72
CA GLY A 25 -7.57 -6.24 16.92
C GLY A 25 -7.09 -6.95 15.67
N GLY A 26 -7.12 -8.27 15.68
CA GLY A 26 -6.75 -9.09 14.53
C GLY A 26 -7.75 -8.97 13.37
N ASN A 27 -7.35 -9.50 12.22
CA ASN A 27 -8.06 -9.44 10.95
C ASN A 27 -9.52 -9.89 11.03
N GLU A 28 -9.79 -10.96 11.75
CA GLU A 28 -11.16 -11.48 11.93
C GLU A 28 -12.10 -10.43 12.54
N LEU A 29 -11.63 -9.71 13.58
CA LEU A 29 -12.42 -8.67 14.21
C LEU A 29 -12.69 -7.51 13.26
N VAL A 30 -11.66 -7.08 12.53
CA VAL A 30 -11.80 -5.94 11.60
C VAL A 30 -12.76 -6.29 10.46
N ARG A 31 -12.64 -7.49 9.89
CA ARG A 31 -13.54 -7.99 8.85
C ARG A 31 -14.97 -8.13 9.40
N TYR A 32 -15.12 -8.76 10.57
CA TYR A 32 -16.40 -8.90 11.22
C TYR A 32 -17.10 -7.55 11.41
N VAL A 33 -16.40 -6.55 11.96
CA VAL A 33 -16.96 -5.21 12.15
C VAL A 33 -17.38 -4.58 10.82
N LYS A 34 -16.56 -4.71 9.76
CA LYS A 34 -16.89 -4.17 8.44
C LYS A 34 -18.17 -4.79 7.84
N ASP A 35 -18.34 -6.09 8.05
CA ASP A 35 -19.43 -6.84 7.43
C ASP A 35 -20.75 -6.71 8.20
N HIS A 36 -20.71 -6.30 9.49
CA HIS A 36 -21.86 -6.31 10.38
C HIS A 36 -22.32 -4.91 10.83
N THR A 37 -21.85 -3.84 10.20
CA THR A 37 -22.32 -2.49 10.54
C THR A 37 -22.61 -1.63 9.31
N LYS A 38 -23.54 -0.68 9.47
CA LYS A 38 -23.78 0.41 8.52
C LYS A 38 -22.96 1.66 8.86
N ILE A 39 -22.35 1.70 10.04
CA ILE A 39 -21.50 2.80 10.48
C ILE A 39 -20.19 2.78 9.65
N PRO A 40 -19.68 3.91 9.14
CA PRO A 40 -18.37 3.97 8.52
C PRO A 40 -17.30 3.34 9.41
N VAL A 41 -16.48 2.44 8.84
CA VAL A 41 -15.40 1.76 9.56
C VAL A 41 -14.06 2.23 9.05
N LEU A 42 -13.28 2.84 9.95
CA LEU A 42 -11.90 3.24 9.70
C LEU A 42 -10.97 2.12 10.21
N GLY A 43 -10.35 1.39 9.29
CA GLY A 43 -9.46 0.29 9.66
C GLY A 43 -8.92 -0.46 8.44
N HIS A 44 -7.92 -1.28 8.70
CA HIS A 44 -7.37 -2.26 7.76
C HIS A 44 -7.37 -3.64 8.42
N ALA A 45 -7.55 -4.68 7.62
CA ALA A 45 -7.54 -6.05 8.13
C ALA A 45 -6.12 -6.63 8.12
N ASP A 46 -5.40 -6.44 7.02
CA ASP A 46 -4.06 -6.98 6.78
C ASP A 46 -3.09 -5.87 6.35
N GLY A 47 -1.81 -6.05 6.60
CA GLY A 47 -0.71 -5.19 6.16
C GLY A 47 0.16 -5.90 5.11
N LEU A 48 -0.37 -6.15 3.91
CA LEU A 48 0.36 -6.80 2.81
C LEU A 48 1.01 -5.72 1.94
N CYS A 49 2.18 -5.26 2.35
CA CYS A 49 2.95 -4.25 1.63
C CYS A 49 3.99 -4.90 0.73
N SER A 50 4.21 -4.34 -0.46
CA SER A 50 5.16 -4.85 -1.42
C SER A 50 6.25 -3.83 -1.77
N VAL A 51 7.45 -4.32 -2.07
CA VAL A 51 8.50 -3.54 -2.71
C VAL A 51 8.81 -4.18 -4.06
N TYR A 52 8.78 -3.39 -5.14
CA TYR A 52 9.13 -3.83 -6.48
C TYR A 52 10.50 -3.29 -6.90
N LEU A 53 11.42 -4.19 -7.21
CA LEU A 53 12.70 -3.88 -7.83
C LEU A 53 12.55 -3.91 -9.36
N HIS A 54 12.54 -2.73 -9.97
CA HIS A 54 12.42 -2.57 -11.40
C HIS A 54 13.71 -2.96 -12.15
N ALA A 55 13.67 -3.04 -13.47
CA ALA A 55 14.77 -3.50 -14.32
C ALA A 55 16.07 -2.69 -14.14
N ASP A 56 15.95 -1.42 -13.79
CA ASP A 56 17.04 -0.46 -13.57
C ASP A 56 17.31 -0.14 -12.10
N ALA A 57 16.77 -0.97 -11.18
CA ALA A 57 16.93 -0.74 -9.74
C ALA A 57 18.40 -0.66 -9.32
N ASP A 58 18.79 0.46 -8.70
CA ASP A 58 20.11 0.60 -8.11
C ASP A 58 20.29 -0.36 -6.93
N LYS A 59 21.40 -1.07 -6.92
CA LYS A 59 21.67 -2.13 -5.96
C LYS A 59 21.73 -1.62 -4.51
N ASP A 60 22.44 -0.52 -4.28
CA ASP A 60 22.67 -0.02 -2.92
C ASP A 60 21.40 0.64 -2.37
N LEU A 61 20.66 1.29 -3.23
CA LEU A 61 19.34 1.84 -2.91
C LEU A 61 18.35 0.73 -2.60
N ALA A 62 18.30 -0.32 -3.42
CA ALA A 62 17.43 -1.48 -3.20
C ALA A 62 17.71 -2.14 -1.84
N VAL A 63 18.97 -2.36 -1.50
CA VAL A 63 19.35 -2.89 -0.19
C VAL A 63 18.84 -2.01 0.94
N LYS A 64 19.04 -0.69 0.88
CA LYS A 64 18.57 0.24 1.92
C LYS A 64 17.06 0.20 2.07
N VAL A 65 16.32 0.33 0.97
CA VAL A 65 14.86 0.42 0.99
C VAL A 65 14.24 -0.89 1.46
N VAL A 66 14.68 -2.04 0.92
CA VAL A 66 14.08 -3.34 1.25
C VAL A 66 14.40 -3.75 2.69
N VAL A 67 15.65 -3.58 3.12
CA VAL A 67 16.05 -3.96 4.50
C VAL A 67 15.29 -3.10 5.52
N ASP A 68 15.19 -1.80 5.31
CA ASP A 68 14.43 -0.94 6.21
C ASP A 68 12.94 -1.28 6.19
N SER A 69 12.36 -1.47 5.00
CA SER A 69 10.94 -1.83 4.84
C SER A 69 10.56 -3.12 5.56
N LYS A 70 11.48 -4.10 5.67
CA LYS A 70 11.21 -5.36 6.37
C LYS A 70 11.68 -5.38 7.82
N CYS A 71 12.83 -4.80 8.13
CA CYS A 71 13.55 -5.11 9.37
C CYS A 71 13.44 -4.02 10.45
N ASP A 72 12.98 -2.81 10.13
CA ASP A 72 12.82 -1.74 11.14
C ASP A 72 11.82 -2.17 12.24
N TYR A 73 10.67 -2.70 11.85
CA TYR A 73 9.71 -3.36 12.75
C TYR A 73 8.86 -4.36 11.96
N PRO A 74 9.22 -5.65 11.89
CA PRO A 74 8.57 -6.62 10.99
C PRO A 74 7.10 -6.90 11.32
N ALA A 75 6.66 -6.67 12.56
CA ALA A 75 5.27 -6.84 12.99
C ALA A 75 4.39 -5.60 12.75
N ALA A 76 4.89 -4.59 12.07
CA ALA A 76 4.08 -3.43 11.71
C ALA A 76 3.33 -3.66 10.40
N CYS A 77 2.08 -3.20 10.32
CA CYS A 77 1.22 -3.35 9.14
C CYS A 77 1.76 -2.67 7.86
N ASN A 78 2.76 -1.79 7.98
CA ASN A 78 3.46 -1.16 6.87
C ASN A 78 4.85 -1.79 6.58
N ALA A 79 5.20 -2.89 7.26
CA ALA A 79 6.38 -3.66 6.92
C ALA A 79 6.17 -4.41 5.59
N ALA A 80 7.22 -4.53 4.78
CA ALA A 80 7.11 -5.24 3.51
C ALA A 80 7.00 -6.75 3.75
N GLU A 81 6.00 -7.38 3.13
CA GLU A 81 5.78 -8.82 3.17
C GLU A 81 6.16 -9.51 1.86
N THR A 82 6.07 -8.79 0.73
CA THR A 82 6.43 -9.29 -0.60
C THR A 82 7.48 -8.42 -1.27
N LEU A 83 8.50 -9.06 -1.82
CA LEU A 83 9.50 -8.48 -2.70
C LEU A 83 9.24 -8.97 -4.13
N LEU A 84 8.83 -8.08 -5.02
CA LEU A 84 8.74 -8.33 -6.44
C LEU A 84 10.06 -7.95 -7.09
N VAL A 85 10.60 -8.83 -7.92
CA VAL A 85 11.92 -8.63 -8.53
C VAL A 85 11.83 -8.80 -10.04
N HIS A 86 12.13 -7.76 -10.79
CA HIS A 86 12.23 -7.87 -12.24
C HIS A 86 13.28 -8.91 -12.63
N GLU A 87 12.99 -9.75 -13.61
CA GLU A 87 13.84 -10.89 -14.02
C GLU A 87 15.28 -10.48 -14.33
N SER A 88 15.50 -9.31 -14.95
CA SER A 88 16.84 -8.82 -15.31
C SER A 88 17.74 -8.53 -14.11
N VAL A 89 17.19 -8.28 -12.94
CA VAL A 89 17.96 -7.95 -11.72
C VAL A 89 18.06 -9.10 -10.72
N LEU A 90 17.55 -10.29 -11.07
CA LEU A 90 17.64 -11.51 -10.24
C LEU A 90 19.08 -11.90 -9.91
N THR A 91 20.04 -11.68 -10.82
CA THR A 91 21.44 -12.08 -10.64
C THR A 91 22.35 -10.95 -10.19
N THR A 92 21.90 -9.71 -10.28
CA THR A 92 22.70 -8.50 -10.01
C THR A 92 22.30 -7.80 -8.71
N VAL A 93 21.03 -7.60 -8.46
CA VAL A 93 20.51 -6.86 -7.30
C VAL A 93 20.01 -7.79 -6.20
N LEU A 94 19.20 -8.81 -6.55
CA LEU A 94 18.58 -9.71 -5.57
C LEU A 94 19.59 -10.38 -4.62
N PRO A 95 20.78 -10.87 -5.05
CA PRO A 95 21.75 -11.48 -4.14
C PRO A 95 22.28 -10.54 -3.05
N ALA A 96 22.47 -9.25 -3.39
CA ALA A 96 22.92 -8.24 -2.42
C ALA A 96 21.82 -7.95 -1.37
N VAL A 97 20.57 -7.79 -1.84
CA VAL A 97 19.40 -7.62 -0.98
C VAL A 97 19.22 -8.82 -0.05
N ALA A 98 19.26 -10.04 -0.60
CA ALA A 98 19.12 -11.27 0.18
C ALA A 98 20.23 -11.42 1.24
N THR A 99 21.49 -11.11 0.88
CA THR A 99 22.61 -11.15 1.83
C THR A 99 22.37 -10.20 3.01
N ALA A 100 21.90 -8.98 2.72
CA ALA A 100 21.62 -7.99 3.76
C ALA A 100 20.43 -8.39 4.65
N LEU A 101 19.38 -8.98 4.06
CA LEU A 101 18.23 -9.52 4.79
C LEU A 101 18.63 -10.70 5.68
N PHE A 102 19.46 -11.63 5.19
CA PHE A 102 19.98 -12.76 5.98
C PHE A 102 20.82 -12.30 7.16
N ALA A 103 21.61 -11.25 6.99
CA ALA A 103 22.37 -10.65 8.10
C ALA A 103 21.47 -10.07 9.20
N LYS A 104 20.19 -9.82 8.90
CA LYS A 104 19.14 -9.41 9.86
C LYS A 104 18.28 -10.58 10.35
N GLY A 105 18.56 -11.81 9.90
CA GLY A 105 17.81 -13.01 10.30
C GLY A 105 16.53 -13.25 9.50
N VAL A 106 16.31 -12.52 8.40
CA VAL A 106 15.13 -12.73 7.52
C VAL A 106 15.30 -14.03 6.75
N SER A 107 14.25 -14.85 6.67
CA SER A 107 14.14 -15.96 5.72
C SER A 107 13.30 -15.57 4.52
N LEU A 108 13.64 -16.12 3.35
CA LEU A 108 12.96 -15.81 2.08
C LEU A 108 12.17 -17.01 1.59
N ARG A 109 10.93 -16.77 1.16
CA ARG A 109 10.09 -17.72 0.44
C ARG A 109 10.05 -17.31 -1.02
N CYS A 110 10.76 -18.04 -1.87
CA CYS A 110 11.06 -17.65 -3.23
C CYS A 110 10.36 -18.52 -4.24
N ASP A 111 9.92 -17.93 -5.35
CA ASP A 111 9.56 -18.70 -6.53
C ASP A 111 10.80 -19.42 -7.12
N GLU A 112 10.56 -20.27 -8.11
CA GLU A 112 11.61 -21.12 -8.69
C GLU A 112 12.77 -20.31 -9.27
N LEU A 113 12.50 -19.20 -9.98
CA LEU A 113 13.52 -18.38 -10.64
C LEU A 113 14.37 -17.61 -9.62
N ALA A 114 13.74 -16.95 -8.67
CA ALA A 114 14.44 -16.24 -7.60
C ALA A 114 15.29 -17.20 -6.75
N LYS A 115 14.73 -18.37 -6.40
CA LYS A 115 15.46 -19.41 -5.66
C LYS A 115 16.66 -19.94 -6.44
N ALA A 116 16.53 -20.20 -7.72
CA ALA A 116 17.62 -20.66 -8.58
C ALA A 116 18.74 -19.61 -8.68
N ALA A 117 18.38 -18.33 -8.85
CA ALA A 117 19.33 -17.22 -8.88
C ALA A 117 20.11 -17.09 -7.57
N LEU A 118 19.42 -17.16 -6.43
CA LEU A 118 20.04 -17.09 -5.11
C LEU A 118 20.96 -18.30 -4.81
N LYS A 119 20.54 -19.52 -5.16
CA LYS A 119 21.37 -20.74 -5.01
C LYS A 119 22.66 -20.65 -5.81
N LYS A 120 22.65 -20.01 -6.98
CA LYS A 120 23.83 -19.83 -7.82
C LYS A 120 24.77 -18.75 -7.28
N ALA A 121 24.23 -17.71 -6.69
CA ALA A 121 24.98 -16.51 -6.29
C ALA A 121 25.50 -16.57 -4.85
N LEU A 122 24.83 -17.32 -3.96
CA LEU A 122 25.10 -17.31 -2.53
C LEU A 122 25.75 -18.60 -2.05
N PRO A 123 26.52 -18.57 -0.94
CA PRO A 123 27.14 -19.76 -0.38
C PRO A 123 26.07 -20.75 0.13
N PRO A 124 26.37 -22.06 0.13
CA PRO A 124 25.45 -23.11 0.59
C PRO A 124 24.93 -22.93 2.03
N THR A 125 25.67 -22.22 2.88
CA THR A 125 25.26 -21.88 4.25
C THR A 125 23.98 -21.05 4.33
N SER A 126 23.64 -20.32 3.25
CA SER A 126 22.41 -19.54 3.16
C SER A 126 21.19 -20.39 2.71
N ALA A 127 21.40 -21.66 2.36
CA ALA A 127 20.34 -22.51 1.78
C ALA A 127 19.14 -22.71 2.73
N ALA A 128 19.39 -22.76 4.04
CA ALA A 128 18.33 -22.92 5.06
C ALA A 128 17.40 -21.69 5.17
N LEU A 129 17.87 -20.52 4.71
CA LEU A 129 17.11 -19.27 4.74
C LEU A 129 16.31 -19.04 3.45
N VAL A 130 16.44 -19.91 2.45
CA VAL A 130 15.73 -19.83 1.17
C VAL A 130 14.81 -21.03 1.00
N GLN A 131 13.52 -20.82 1.11
CA GLN A 131 12.47 -21.83 0.98
C GLN A 131 11.68 -21.62 -0.31
N ASP A 132 10.88 -22.62 -0.72
CA ASP A 132 9.93 -22.44 -1.81
C ASP A 132 8.75 -21.61 -1.34
N SER A 133 8.28 -20.69 -2.18
CA SER A 133 7.03 -19.99 -1.98
C SER A 133 5.84 -20.80 -2.48
N THR A 134 4.70 -20.56 -1.86
CA THR A 134 3.38 -20.97 -2.34
C THR A 134 2.57 -19.74 -2.74
N GLU A 135 1.46 -19.91 -3.44
CA GLU A 135 0.57 -18.78 -3.78
C GLU A 135 -0.03 -18.13 -2.52
N GLU A 136 -0.19 -18.89 -1.42
CA GLU A 136 -0.67 -18.36 -0.15
C GLU A 136 0.34 -17.42 0.52
N ASP A 137 1.64 -17.61 0.29
CA ASP A 137 2.68 -16.73 0.85
C ASP A 137 2.54 -15.27 0.36
N TYR A 138 1.99 -15.07 -0.85
CA TYR A 138 1.74 -13.73 -1.39
C TYR A 138 0.46 -13.07 -0.83
N ASN A 139 -0.34 -13.82 -0.07
CA ASN A 139 -1.54 -13.36 0.64
C ASN A 139 -1.36 -13.38 2.15
N THR A 140 -0.16 -13.67 2.63
CA THR A 140 0.14 -13.84 4.06
C THR A 140 0.86 -12.63 4.63
N GLU A 141 0.30 -12.06 5.67
CA GLU A 141 0.98 -11.11 6.55
C GLU A 141 1.78 -11.92 7.60
N PHE A 142 3.09 -12.06 7.38
CA PHE A 142 3.95 -12.90 8.23
C PHE A 142 4.15 -12.30 9.62
N LEU A 143 4.19 -10.97 9.73
CA LEU A 143 4.46 -10.24 10.99
C LEU A 143 5.78 -10.63 11.65
N ASP A 144 6.71 -11.21 10.90
CA ASP A 144 7.97 -11.77 11.34
C ASP A 144 9.08 -11.52 10.30
N LEU A 145 10.29 -11.94 10.61
CA LEU A 145 11.46 -11.89 9.72
C LEU A 145 11.35 -12.95 8.59
N ILE A 146 10.24 -12.92 7.88
CA ILE A 146 9.93 -13.74 6.71
C ILE A 146 9.48 -12.81 5.59
N MET A 147 9.92 -13.06 4.35
CA MET A 147 9.51 -12.27 3.19
C MET A 147 9.30 -13.19 1.99
N ALA A 148 8.17 -13.04 1.30
CA ALA A 148 7.93 -13.70 0.02
C ALA A 148 8.69 -12.96 -1.10
N VAL A 149 9.24 -13.71 -2.06
CA VAL A 149 9.96 -13.17 -3.21
C VAL A 149 9.35 -13.74 -4.50
N LYS A 150 8.89 -12.87 -5.38
CA LYS A 150 8.30 -13.25 -6.66
C LYS A 150 9.01 -12.58 -7.81
N THR A 151 9.34 -13.36 -8.82
CA THR A 151 9.92 -12.86 -10.06
C THR A 151 8.85 -12.22 -10.93
N VAL A 152 9.12 -11.03 -11.43
CA VAL A 152 8.34 -10.38 -12.47
C VAL A 152 9.05 -10.65 -13.81
N PRO A 153 8.44 -11.43 -14.72
CA PRO A 153 9.11 -11.85 -15.96
C PRO A 153 9.30 -10.69 -16.91
N THR A 154 10.37 -10.76 -17.70
CA THR A 154 10.55 -9.88 -18.84
C THR A 154 9.58 -10.29 -19.94
N VAL A 155 8.67 -9.40 -20.32
CA VAL A 155 7.75 -9.67 -21.43
C VAL A 155 8.46 -9.35 -22.73
N SER A 156 8.92 -10.41 -23.44
CA SER A 156 9.41 -10.29 -24.82
C SER A 156 8.20 -10.31 -25.76
N HIS A 157 8.05 -9.32 -26.63
CA HIS A 157 7.07 -9.36 -27.71
C HIS A 157 7.49 -10.41 -28.76
N THR A 158 7.25 -11.70 -28.47
CA THR A 158 7.37 -12.78 -29.43
C THR A 158 5.99 -13.41 -29.59
N ASN A 159 5.25 -12.90 -30.53
CA ASN A 159 4.22 -13.50 -31.36
C ASN A 159 3.07 -12.53 -31.65
N GLY A 160 3.15 -11.76 -32.69
CA GLY A 160 2.13 -11.46 -33.69
C GLY A 160 0.81 -10.78 -33.30
N GLU A 161 0.50 -10.60 -32.03
CA GLU A 161 -0.69 -9.87 -31.58
C GLU A 161 -0.26 -8.77 -30.60
N ALA A 162 0.03 -7.58 -31.15
CA ALA A 162 0.23 -6.39 -30.34
C ALA A 162 -1.13 -5.97 -29.76
N PRO A 163 -1.28 -5.82 -28.41
CA PRO A 163 -2.37 -5.02 -27.88
C PRO A 163 -2.24 -3.60 -28.39
N ALA A 164 -3.35 -2.91 -28.56
CA ALA A 164 -3.46 -1.61 -29.24
C ALA A 164 -2.74 -0.41 -28.55
N SER A 165 -1.84 -0.65 -27.60
CA SER A 165 -0.89 0.34 -27.08
C SER A 165 0.53 -0.18 -27.28
N GLN A 166 1.38 0.62 -27.92
CA GLN A 166 2.81 0.36 -28.11
C GLN A 166 3.54 0.55 -26.76
N THR A 167 3.43 -0.42 -25.85
CA THR A 167 4.21 -0.44 -24.62
C THR A 167 5.52 -1.20 -24.88
N SER A 168 6.66 -0.67 -24.44
CA SER A 168 7.94 -1.37 -24.45
C SER A 168 7.86 -2.64 -23.56
N GLY A 169 8.73 -3.62 -23.76
CA GLY A 169 8.73 -4.84 -22.93
C GLY A 169 8.90 -4.56 -21.43
N GLU A 170 9.56 -3.47 -21.06
CA GLU A 170 9.72 -3.00 -19.66
C GLU A 170 8.40 -2.49 -19.08
N ASP A 171 7.60 -1.76 -19.88
CA ASP A 171 6.27 -1.32 -19.48
C ASP A 171 5.32 -2.47 -19.20
N ALA A 172 5.41 -3.57 -19.99
CA ALA A 172 4.58 -4.74 -19.76
C ALA A 172 4.95 -5.48 -18.48
N SER A 173 6.25 -5.57 -18.14
CA SER A 173 6.70 -6.14 -16.86
C SER A 173 6.25 -5.29 -15.67
N LEU A 174 6.30 -3.96 -15.79
CA LEU A 174 5.76 -3.05 -14.78
C LEU A 174 4.26 -3.26 -14.58
N ASP A 175 3.49 -3.46 -15.65
CA ASP A 175 2.05 -3.74 -15.56
C ASP A 175 1.77 -5.07 -14.83
N LEU A 176 2.61 -6.09 -15.02
CA LEU A 176 2.49 -7.35 -14.26
C LEU A 176 2.77 -7.14 -12.76
N ALA A 177 3.77 -6.34 -12.40
CA ALA A 177 4.05 -6.01 -11.00
C ALA A 177 2.87 -5.25 -10.37
N ILE A 178 2.33 -4.24 -11.05
CA ILE A 178 1.16 -3.47 -10.63
C ILE A 178 -0.06 -4.37 -10.47
N ALA A 179 -0.31 -5.27 -11.44
CA ALA A 179 -1.43 -6.21 -11.38
C ALA A 179 -1.31 -7.16 -10.18
N HIS A 180 -0.10 -7.68 -9.91
CA HIS A 180 0.14 -8.50 -8.73
C HIS A 180 -0.14 -7.75 -7.44
N ILE A 181 0.40 -6.54 -7.26
CA ILE A 181 0.17 -5.72 -6.07
C ILE A 181 -1.32 -5.41 -5.89
N ASN A 182 -2.01 -5.03 -6.96
CA ASN A 182 -3.44 -4.71 -6.88
C ASN A 182 -4.33 -5.92 -6.55
N SER A 183 -3.89 -7.15 -6.88
CA SER A 183 -4.63 -8.39 -6.60
C SER A 183 -4.32 -8.99 -5.22
N HIS A 184 -3.08 -8.90 -4.74
CA HIS A 184 -2.63 -9.52 -3.48
C HIS A 184 -2.47 -8.51 -2.34
N GLY A 185 -2.13 -7.25 -2.64
CA GLY A 185 -1.86 -6.23 -1.64
C GLY A 185 -3.09 -5.84 -0.81
N SER A 186 -2.83 -5.41 0.41
CA SER A 186 -3.85 -4.93 1.36
C SER A 186 -4.30 -3.49 1.10
N LYS A 187 -3.78 -2.84 0.08
CA LYS A 187 -3.98 -1.42 -0.24
C LYS A 187 -3.43 -0.47 0.83
N HIS A 188 -2.45 -0.94 1.58
CA HIS A 188 -1.81 -0.16 2.63
C HIS A 188 -0.70 0.71 2.04
N THR A 189 0.46 0.14 1.75
CA THR A 189 1.63 0.89 1.26
C THR A 189 2.52 0.02 0.41
N ASP A 190 2.83 0.50 -0.80
CA ASP A 190 3.69 -0.21 -1.74
C ASP A 190 4.77 0.72 -2.29
N CYS A 191 5.90 0.16 -2.71
CA CYS A 191 7.05 0.91 -3.17
C CYS A 191 7.64 0.34 -4.47
N ILE A 192 8.09 1.21 -5.36
CA ILE A 192 8.98 0.87 -6.48
C ILE A 192 10.39 1.39 -6.23
N VAL A 193 11.39 0.59 -6.57
CA VAL A 193 12.80 1.01 -6.62
C VAL A 193 13.21 1.07 -8.08
N THR A 194 13.43 2.27 -8.58
CA THR A 194 13.79 2.55 -9.99
C THR A 194 14.49 3.90 -10.11
N SER A 195 15.32 4.05 -11.14
CA SER A 195 15.89 5.33 -11.57
C SER A 195 15.03 5.99 -12.67
N ASP A 196 14.11 5.25 -13.27
CA ASP A 196 13.20 5.74 -14.31
C ASP A 196 11.99 6.45 -13.69
N SER A 197 11.93 7.77 -13.88
CA SER A 197 10.84 8.60 -13.38
C SER A 197 9.50 8.30 -14.05
N ALA A 198 9.49 7.87 -15.32
CA ALA A 198 8.25 7.53 -16.02
C ALA A 198 7.66 6.22 -15.47
N ALA A 199 8.51 5.21 -15.22
CA ALA A 199 8.10 3.97 -14.55
C ALA A 199 7.60 4.25 -13.12
N ALA A 200 8.27 5.13 -12.37
CA ALA A 200 7.86 5.53 -11.03
C ALA A 200 6.48 6.20 -11.03
N GLU A 201 6.25 7.18 -11.90
CA GLU A 201 4.96 7.88 -12.00
C GLU A 201 3.82 6.94 -12.45
N LYS A 202 4.09 6.03 -13.41
CA LYS A 202 3.13 4.99 -13.81
C LYS A 202 2.78 4.08 -12.64
N PHE A 203 3.77 3.62 -11.87
CA PHE A 203 3.56 2.80 -10.68
C PHE A 203 2.73 3.54 -9.64
N MET A 204 3.14 4.77 -9.27
CA MET A 204 2.46 5.56 -8.24
C MET A 204 1.01 5.91 -8.60
N SER A 205 0.70 6.08 -9.89
CA SER A 205 -0.66 6.38 -10.34
C SER A 205 -1.55 5.14 -10.51
N SER A 206 -0.95 3.94 -10.70
CA SER A 206 -1.70 2.72 -11.07
C SER A 206 -1.87 1.73 -9.92
N VAL A 207 -1.03 1.79 -8.90
CA VAL A 207 -1.18 0.96 -7.68
C VAL A 207 -2.27 1.54 -6.79
N ASP A 208 -3.29 0.72 -6.48
CA ASP A 208 -4.42 1.11 -5.63
C ASP A 208 -4.08 0.91 -4.15
N ALA A 209 -3.16 1.70 -3.62
CA ALA A 209 -2.81 1.71 -2.20
C ALA A 209 -2.97 3.11 -1.57
N ALA A 210 -3.02 3.16 -0.25
CA ALA A 210 -3.11 4.41 0.51
C ALA A 210 -1.80 5.20 0.48
N GLY A 211 -0.65 4.50 0.48
CA GLY A 211 0.67 5.05 0.25
C GLY A 211 1.33 4.36 -0.94
N VAL A 212 1.84 5.12 -1.90
CA VAL A 212 2.61 4.57 -3.02
C VAL A 212 3.89 5.37 -3.14
N TYR A 213 5.01 4.69 -3.03
CA TYR A 213 6.30 5.32 -2.86
C TYR A 213 7.24 5.03 -4.01
N TRP A 214 8.09 5.98 -4.27
CA TRP A 214 9.24 5.86 -5.15
C TRP A 214 10.52 5.98 -4.34
N ASN A 215 11.35 4.92 -4.33
CA ASN A 215 12.67 4.89 -3.69
C ASN A 215 12.64 5.22 -2.19
N ALA A 216 11.58 4.83 -1.49
CA ALA A 216 11.44 5.07 -0.05
C ALA A 216 10.88 3.85 0.67
N SER A 217 11.28 3.66 1.91
CA SER A 217 10.79 2.57 2.75
C SER A 217 9.29 2.66 3.01
N THR A 218 8.59 1.52 2.93
CA THR A 218 7.17 1.43 3.27
C THR A 218 6.89 1.83 4.72
N ARG A 219 7.90 1.77 5.58
CA ARG A 219 7.84 2.16 6.99
C ARG A 219 7.57 3.65 7.23
N PHE A 220 7.65 4.50 6.20
CA PHE A 220 7.25 5.90 6.30
C PHE A 220 5.73 6.09 6.42
N ALA A 221 4.91 5.10 6.14
CA ALA A 221 3.45 5.17 6.25
C ALA A 221 2.97 5.22 7.71
N ASP A 222 3.18 6.33 8.36
CA ASP A 222 2.91 6.58 9.77
C ASP A 222 2.49 8.04 9.96
N GLY A 223 1.44 8.28 10.75
CA GLY A 223 0.90 9.62 10.94
C GLY A 223 1.87 10.59 11.59
N MET A 224 2.76 10.12 12.47
CA MET A 224 3.80 10.96 13.06
C MET A 224 4.85 11.34 12.02
N ARG A 225 5.27 10.38 11.18
CA ARG A 225 6.25 10.58 10.10
C ARG A 225 5.71 11.49 9.00
N TYR A 226 4.40 11.44 8.73
CA TYR A 226 3.72 12.36 7.81
C TYR A 226 3.50 13.77 8.39
N GLY A 227 3.77 13.98 9.67
CA GLY A 227 3.58 15.27 10.33
C GLY A 227 2.14 15.54 10.79
N PHE A 228 1.28 14.51 10.88
CA PHE A 228 -0.10 14.67 11.39
C PHE A 228 -0.18 14.80 12.91
N GLY A 229 0.96 14.74 13.61
CA GLY A 229 1.07 14.87 15.06
C GLY A 229 0.60 13.65 15.86
N THR A 230 -0.24 12.81 15.29
CA THR A 230 -0.73 11.56 15.89
C THR A 230 -1.21 10.60 14.80
N GLU A 231 -1.37 9.32 15.18
CA GLU A 231 -2.07 8.33 14.40
C GLU A 231 -3.10 7.63 15.29
N VAL A 232 -4.37 7.76 14.93
CA VAL A 232 -5.48 7.09 15.64
C VAL A 232 -5.88 5.79 14.96
N GLY A 233 -5.47 5.60 13.73
CA GLY A 233 -5.67 4.40 12.94
C GLY A 233 -5.20 4.58 11.52
N ILE A 234 -5.24 3.49 10.76
CA ILE A 234 -4.93 3.47 9.33
C ILE A 234 -6.14 2.93 8.58
N SER A 235 -6.54 3.62 7.52
CA SER A 235 -7.62 3.19 6.64
C SER A 235 -7.09 2.82 5.27
N THR A 236 -7.36 1.60 4.82
CA THR A 236 -7.09 1.17 3.44
C THR A 236 -8.32 1.30 2.54
N ASN A 237 -9.48 1.63 3.14
CA ASN A 237 -10.72 1.84 2.41
C ASN A 237 -10.73 3.19 1.67
N LYS A 238 -11.61 3.32 0.67
CA LYS A 238 -11.88 4.57 -0.04
C LYS A 238 -13.09 5.30 0.58
N ILE A 239 -13.01 5.61 1.86
CA ILE A 239 -13.96 6.47 2.59
C ILE A 239 -13.40 7.91 2.63
N HIS A 240 -13.96 8.80 3.45
CA HIS A 240 -13.48 10.18 3.58
C HIS A 240 -12.02 10.29 4.07
N SER A 241 -11.46 9.23 4.68
CA SER A 241 -10.07 9.13 5.14
C SER A 241 -9.41 7.89 4.55
N ARG A 242 -8.17 8.01 4.08
CA ARG A 242 -7.36 6.89 3.57
C ARG A 242 -5.91 7.07 4.01
N GLY A 243 -5.24 5.95 4.33
CA GLY A 243 -3.88 5.94 4.88
C GLY A 243 -3.85 6.19 6.38
N PRO A 244 -2.72 6.65 6.93
CA PRO A 244 -2.61 7.08 8.31
C PRO A 244 -3.58 8.22 8.62
N VAL A 245 -4.34 8.08 9.70
CA VAL A 245 -5.40 9.04 10.09
C VAL A 245 -5.02 9.70 11.40
N GLY A 246 -4.77 11.00 11.35
CA GLY A 246 -4.56 11.86 12.48
C GLY A 246 -5.86 12.52 12.98
N LEU A 247 -5.71 13.56 13.79
CA LEU A 247 -6.85 14.27 14.39
C LEU A 247 -7.81 14.85 13.34
N GLU A 248 -7.31 15.40 12.26
CA GLU A 248 -8.13 15.98 11.18
C GLU A 248 -9.05 14.93 10.53
N GLY A 249 -8.55 13.69 10.34
CA GLY A 249 -9.33 12.61 9.76
C GLY A 249 -10.47 12.09 10.64
N LEU A 250 -10.50 12.47 11.92
CA LEU A 250 -11.60 12.15 12.84
C LEU A 250 -12.70 13.22 12.82
N THR A 251 -12.50 14.33 12.12
CA THR A 251 -13.44 15.43 12.08
C THR A 251 -14.04 15.60 10.70
N ILE A 252 -15.23 16.13 10.68
CA ILE A 252 -15.91 16.58 9.47
C ILE A 252 -16.29 18.04 9.59
N TYR A 253 -16.48 18.71 8.50
CA TYR A 253 -16.87 20.12 8.46
C TYR A 253 -18.36 20.27 8.23
N LYS A 254 -18.91 21.41 8.67
CA LYS A 254 -20.24 21.89 8.30
C LYS A 254 -20.15 23.30 7.73
N TYR A 255 -21.04 23.59 6.81
CA TYR A 255 -21.12 24.92 6.24
C TYR A 255 -21.95 25.84 7.13
N LYS A 256 -21.46 27.05 7.38
CA LYS A 256 -22.18 28.11 8.09
C LYS A 256 -22.36 29.28 7.13
N ILE A 257 -23.58 29.50 6.68
CA ILE A 257 -23.92 30.61 5.79
C ILE A 257 -24.53 31.73 6.63
N ARG A 258 -24.03 32.95 6.42
CA ARG A 258 -24.58 34.18 7.04
C ARG A 258 -25.10 35.08 5.92
N GLY A 259 -26.37 35.34 5.96
CA GLY A 259 -27.05 36.15 4.90
C GLY A 259 -27.90 37.26 5.50
N HIS A 260 -28.38 38.14 4.65
CA HIS A 260 -29.28 39.22 4.94
C HIS A 260 -30.54 39.15 4.04
N GLY A 261 -31.03 37.94 3.80
CA GLY A 261 -32.21 37.71 2.99
C GLY A 261 -31.93 37.36 1.52
N GLN A 262 -30.69 37.07 1.15
CA GLN A 262 -30.36 36.61 -0.21
C GLN A 262 -31.07 35.29 -0.51
N THR A 263 -31.64 35.16 -1.70
CA THR A 263 -32.34 33.96 -2.15
C THR A 263 -31.60 33.33 -3.33
N ALA A 264 -31.61 31.99 -3.40
CA ALA A 264 -30.97 31.28 -4.50
C ALA A 264 -31.56 31.66 -5.88
N GLY A 265 -32.85 32.02 -5.90
CA GLY A 265 -33.53 32.44 -7.15
C GLY A 265 -33.01 33.74 -7.75
N GLU A 266 -32.34 34.58 -6.95
CA GLU A 266 -31.74 35.85 -7.43
C GLU A 266 -30.41 35.64 -8.17
N TYR A 267 -29.80 34.47 -8.03
CA TYR A 267 -28.48 34.15 -8.56
C TYR A 267 -28.58 33.12 -9.69
N GLY A 268 -27.65 33.17 -10.63
CA GLY A 268 -27.54 32.18 -11.71
C GLY A 268 -27.05 32.78 -13.02
N ASP A 269 -27.06 31.95 -14.08
CA ASP A 269 -26.56 32.35 -15.41
C ASP A 269 -27.63 32.99 -16.33
N SER A 270 -28.88 32.92 -15.94
CA SER A 270 -29.98 33.51 -16.73
C SER A 270 -29.93 35.05 -16.71
N ALA A 271 -30.43 35.65 -17.79
CA ALA A 271 -30.49 37.11 -17.91
C ALA A 271 -31.26 37.74 -16.74
N GLY A 272 -30.71 38.82 -16.17
CA GLY A 272 -31.30 39.54 -15.05
C GLY A 272 -30.96 38.99 -13.66
N LYS A 273 -30.27 37.85 -13.57
CA LYS A 273 -29.82 37.33 -12.30
C LYS A 273 -28.40 37.80 -11.91
N ARG A 274 -28.16 37.87 -10.63
CA ARG A 274 -26.82 38.14 -10.08
C ARG A 274 -25.90 36.95 -10.35
N LYS A 275 -24.63 37.25 -10.65
CA LYS A 275 -23.58 36.20 -10.77
C LYS A 275 -23.01 35.83 -9.41
N TYR A 276 -22.70 34.52 -9.24
CA TYR A 276 -21.91 34.10 -8.10
C TYR A 276 -20.47 34.63 -8.21
N LYS A 277 -19.93 35.09 -7.13
CA LYS A 277 -18.49 35.39 -6.98
C LYS A 277 -17.81 34.28 -6.20
N HIS A 278 -16.80 33.68 -6.80
CA HIS A 278 -16.00 32.62 -6.17
C HIS A 278 -14.61 33.18 -5.87
N GLU A 279 -14.54 34.08 -4.92
CA GLU A 279 -13.31 34.73 -4.47
C GLU A 279 -12.89 34.14 -3.12
N LYS A 280 -11.58 33.81 -2.98
CA LYS A 280 -11.04 33.47 -1.67
C LYS A 280 -11.01 34.74 -0.82
N LEU A 281 -11.67 34.71 0.32
CA LEU A 281 -11.53 35.78 1.31
C LEU A 281 -10.17 35.64 1.99
N ALA A 282 -9.43 36.74 2.11
CA ALA A 282 -8.27 36.79 2.99
C ALA A 282 -8.77 36.65 4.45
N VAL A 283 -8.26 35.62 5.14
CA VAL A 283 -8.56 35.38 6.56
C VAL A 283 -7.47 36.03 7.38
#